data_d120113523c4276d1899fdb05685ac02
#
_entry.id   d120113523c4276d1899fdb05685ac02
#
_cell.length_a   1.000
_cell.length_b   1.000
_cell.length_c   1.000
_cell.angle_alpha   90.00
_cell.angle_beta   90.00
_cell.angle_gamma   90.00
#
_symmetry.space_group_name_H-M   'P 1'
#
loop_
_entity.id
_entity.type
_entity.pdbx_description
1 polymer ?
#
loop_
_entity_poly.entity_id
_entity_poly.type
_entity_poly.pdbx_seq_one_letter_code
_entity_poly.pdbx_strand_id
1 'polypeptide(L)'
;MQYSVWPTSRRRTPVPRLPLRPPDDYLRQAMVETLSEGDVELQVRVQMQTDSFLMPIENAGVLWPEKLSPRVPVATLRIPRQKFDSPAQMEFAKRLSYNPWHTIAEHRPLGNQSRARKRMYYELSQIRHRMNGVPHYEPTGDEVFE
;
A
#
# COMPACT_ATOMS: atom_id res chain seq x y z
N MET A 1 3.26 -15.80 7.42
CA MET A 1 3.16 -14.57 8.24
C MET A 1 2.18 -13.59 7.62
N GLN A 2 1.60 -12.73 8.45
CA GLN A 2 0.77 -11.60 8.03
C GLN A 2 1.54 -10.30 8.28
N TYR A 3 1.37 -9.34 7.35
CA TYR A 3 1.91 -7.99 7.50
C TYR A 3 0.80 -7.02 7.87
N SER A 4 1.14 -6.04 8.68
CA SER A 4 0.28 -4.90 8.99
C SER A 4 1.11 -3.63 9.06
N VAL A 5 0.49 -2.51 8.70
CA VAL A 5 1.12 -1.19 8.74
C VAL A 5 0.31 -0.29 9.66
N TRP A 6 0.99 0.32 10.63
CA TRP A 6 0.37 1.10 11.68
C TRP A 6 0.94 2.51 11.69
N PRO A 7 0.10 3.56 11.65
CA PRO A 7 0.59 4.93 11.77
C PRO A 7 1.15 5.17 13.18
N THR A 8 2.36 5.70 13.25
CA THR A 8 3.03 6.09 14.50
C THR A 8 3.16 7.60 14.66
N SER A 9 3.05 8.35 13.57
CA SER A 9 3.01 9.80 13.60
C SER A 9 1.84 10.29 14.44
N ARG A 10 2.10 11.25 15.32
CA ARG A 10 1.05 11.92 16.11
C ARG A 10 0.17 12.83 15.26
N ARG A 11 0.72 13.33 14.16
CA ARG A 11 0.03 14.23 13.25
C ARG A 11 -0.98 13.42 12.42
N ARG A 12 -2.21 13.88 12.43
CA ARG A 12 -3.31 13.31 11.61
C ARG A 12 -4.03 14.46 10.94
N THR A 13 -4.15 14.41 9.64
CA THR A 13 -5.05 15.30 8.94
C THR A 13 -6.49 14.90 9.30
N PRO A 14 -7.30 15.79 9.84
CA PRO A 14 -8.68 15.46 10.15
C PRO A 14 -9.43 15.12 8.87
N VAL A 15 -10.00 13.93 8.82
CA VAL A 15 -10.96 13.60 7.76
C VAL A 15 -12.20 14.46 7.98
N PRO A 16 -12.67 15.22 6.99
CA PRO A 16 -13.87 16.03 7.13
C PRO A 16 -15.05 15.17 7.56
N ARG A 17 -15.69 15.51 8.68
CA ARG A 17 -16.89 14.81 9.15
C ARG A 17 -18.13 15.16 8.31
N LEU A 18 -18.07 16.21 7.53
CA LEU A 18 -19.07 16.70 6.59
C LEU A 18 -18.34 17.47 5.47
N PRO A 19 -18.79 17.45 4.23
CA PRO A 19 -20.14 17.15 3.78
C PRO A 19 -20.39 15.64 3.62
N LEU A 20 -21.68 15.26 3.55
CA LEU A 20 -22.15 13.89 3.27
C LEU A 20 -21.59 13.31 1.95
N ARG A 21 -21.05 14.17 1.09
CA ARG A 21 -20.30 13.83 -0.12
C ARG A 21 -18.99 14.61 -0.13
N PRO A 22 -17.89 14.03 0.36
CA PRO A 22 -16.58 14.64 0.21
C PRO A 22 -16.22 14.73 -1.29
N PRO A 23 -15.34 15.67 -1.69
CA PRO A 23 -14.76 15.67 -3.05
C PRO A 23 -14.18 14.33 -3.41
N ASP A 24 -14.21 13.92 -4.70
CA ASP A 24 -13.70 12.62 -5.15
C ASP A 24 -12.21 12.40 -4.84
N ASP A 25 -11.45 13.47 -4.69
CA ASP A 25 -10.02 13.47 -4.43
C ASP A 25 -9.64 13.87 -2.98
N TYR A 26 -10.58 13.88 -2.04
CA TYR A 26 -10.35 14.36 -0.67
C TYR A 26 -9.20 13.66 0.05
N LEU A 27 -8.98 12.37 -0.24
CA LEU A 27 -7.84 11.61 0.33
C LEU A 27 -6.49 12.13 -0.21
N ARG A 28 -6.43 12.50 -1.48
CA ARG A 28 -5.24 13.12 -2.07
C ARG A 28 -4.97 14.47 -1.44
N GLN A 29 -5.99 15.31 -1.32
CA GLN A 29 -5.88 16.63 -0.67
C GLN A 29 -5.38 16.50 0.76
N ALA A 30 -5.94 15.58 1.54
CA ALA A 30 -5.50 15.30 2.90
C ALA A 30 -4.04 14.82 2.97
N MET A 31 -3.60 13.99 2.01
CA MET A 31 -2.21 13.54 1.94
C MET A 31 -1.25 14.68 1.55
N VAL A 32 -1.63 15.51 0.58
CA VAL A 32 -0.85 16.71 0.19
C VAL A 32 -0.66 17.64 1.39
N GLU A 33 -1.73 17.95 2.11
CA GLU A 33 -1.68 18.77 3.32
C GLU A 33 -0.76 18.15 4.38
N THR A 34 -0.95 16.86 4.69
CA THR A 34 -0.15 16.15 5.69
C THR A 34 1.34 16.18 5.36
N LEU A 35 1.73 15.88 4.12
CA LEU A 35 3.12 15.80 3.70
C LEU A 35 3.74 17.17 3.42
N SER A 36 2.94 18.21 3.21
CA SER A 36 3.44 19.59 3.15
C SER A 36 3.91 20.13 4.51
N GLU A 37 3.30 19.64 5.58
CA GLU A 37 3.57 20.08 6.96
C GLU A 37 4.70 19.31 7.64
N GLY A 38 4.94 18.05 7.29
CA GLY A 38 6.01 17.25 7.89
C GLY A 38 6.03 15.79 7.46
N ASP A 39 6.96 15.05 8.07
CA ASP A 39 7.15 13.64 7.81
C ASP A 39 6.01 12.79 8.38
N VAL A 40 5.73 11.68 7.72
CA VAL A 40 4.81 10.65 8.20
C VAL A 40 5.60 9.37 8.47
N GLU A 41 5.36 8.77 9.62
CA GLU A 41 5.97 7.49 9.99
C GLU A 41 4.90 6.42 10.20
N LEU A 42 5.21 5.25 9.68
CA LEU A 42 4.39 4.05 9.77
C LEU A 42 5.28 2.90 10.26
N GLN A 43 4.76 2.09 11.15
CA GLN A 43 5.44 0.89 11.64
C GLN A 43 4.94 -0.33 10.89
N VAL A 44 5.85 -1.05 10.26
CA VAL A 44 5.56 -2.36 9.67
C VAL A 44 5.69 -3.42 10.74
N ARG A 45 4.65 -4.22 10.92
CA ARG A 45 4.59 -5.30 11.89
C ARG A 45 4.30 -6.62 11.20
N VAL A 46 4.83 -7.69 11.75
CA VAL A 46 4.57 -9.05 11.30
C VAL A 46 3.93 -9.89 12.40
N GLN A 47 3.04 -10.77 12.02
CA GLN A 47 2.48 -11.81 12.86
C GLN A 47 2.87 -13.16 12.27
N MET A 48 3.52 -14.00 13.03
CA MET A 48 3.99 -15.31 12.59
C MET A 48 2.86 -16.34 12.75
N GLN A 49 2.77 -17.29 11.81
CA GLN A 49 1.91 -18.45 11.98
C GLN A 49 2.58 -19.41 12.97
N THR A 50 1.97 -19.62 14.13
CA THR A 50 2.43 -20.56 15.15
C THR A 50 1.56 -21.82 15.19
N ASP A 51 0.34 -21.76 14.66
CA ASP A 51 -0.60 -22.85 14.60
C ASP A 51 -1.34 -22.80 13.25
N SER A 52 -1.22 -23.83 12.43
CA SER A 52 -1.82 -23.86 11.11
C SER A 52 -3.36 -24.05 11.11
N PHE A 53 -3.91 -24.61 12.16
CA PHE A 53 -5.35 -24.80 12.31
C PHE A 53 -6.05 -23.52 12.75
N LEU A 54 -5.50 -22.87 13.80
CA LEU A 54 -6.06 -21.62 14.32
C LEU A 54 -5.67 -20.37 13.47
N MET A 55 -4.64 -20.51 12.65
CA MET A 55 -4.11 -19.44 11.80
C MET A 55 -4.01 -19.90 10.34
N PRO A 56 -5.12 -20.31 9.70
CA PRO A 56 -5.07 -20.82 8.33
C PRO A 56 -4.65 -19.73 7.34
N ILE A 57 -3.82 -20.11 6.35
CA ILE A 57 -3.39 -19.20 5.28
C ILE A 57 -4.46 -19.09 4.19
N GLU A 58 -5.15 -20.20 3.92
CA GLU A 58 -6.13 -20.29 2.82
C GLU A 58 -7.52 -19.75 3.19
N ASN A 59 -7.75 -19.41 4.45
CA ASN A 59 -9.01 -18.85 4.92
C ASN A 59 -8.81 -17.43 5.47
N ALA A 60 -9.06 -16.43 4.61
CA ALA A 60 -8.91 -15.03 4.97
C ALA A 60 -9.98 -14.49 5.94
N GLY A 61 -11.05 -15.25 6.20
CA GLY A 61 -12.10 -14.89 7.16
C GLY A 61 -11.71 -15.17 8.62
N VAL A 62 -10.61 -15.89 8.86
CA VAL A 62 -10.14 -16.22 10.20
C VAL A 62 -9.16 -15.17 10.69
N LEU A 63 -9.49 -14.53 11.80
CA LEU A 63 -8.57 -13.63 12.51
C LEU A 63 -7.57 -14.46 13.32
N TRP A 64 -6.29 -14.19 13.09
CA TRP A 64 -5.24 -14.86 13.83
C TRP A 64 -5.14 -14.30 15.26
N PRO A 65 -5.21 -15.16 16.31
CA PRO A 65 -5.22 -14.70 17.70
C PRO A 65 -3.89 -14.06 18.11
N GLU A 66 -3.90 -12.78 18.50
CA GLU A 66 -2.69 -12.07 18.95
C GLU A 66 -2.10 -12.66 20.25
N LYS A 67 -2.93 -13.33 21.05
CA LYS A 67 -2.45 -14.05 22.26
C LYS A 67 -1.51 -15.20 21.94
N LEU A 68 -1.68 -15.86 20.77
CA LEU A 68 -0.81 -16.96 20.33
C LEU A 68 0.39 -16.45 19.54
N SER A 69 0.22 -15.37 18.81
CA SER A 69 1.29 -14.75 18.04
C SER A 69 1.07 -13.23 18.01
N PRO A 70 1.78 -12.47 18.80
CA PRO A 70 1.66 -11.02 18.82
C PRO A 70 2.24 -10.42 17.54
N ARG A 71 1.76 -9.23 17.17
CA ARG A 71 2.30 -8.44 16.05
C ARG A 71 3.59 -7.77 16.46
N VAL A 72 4.70 -8.23 15.90
CA VAL A 72 6.05 -7.73 16.20
C VAL A 72 6.44 -6.63 15.22
N PRO A 73 6.89 -5.45 15.66
CA PRO A 73 7.43 -4.42 14.78
C PRO A 73 8.77 -4.89 14.18
N VAL A 74 8.92 -4.76 12.87
CA VAL A 74 10.11 -5.21 12.13
C VAL A 74 10.76 -4.10 11.31
N ALA A 75 10.02 -3.04 10.98
CA ALA A 75 10.56 -1.91 10.21
C ALA A 75 9.75 -0.64 10.47
N THR A 76 10.39 0.50 10.19
CA THR A 76 9.73 1.81 10.13
C THR A 76 9.77 2.29 8.69
N LEU A 77 8.60 2.62 8.14
CA LEU A 77 8.46 3.31 6.88
C LEU A 77 8.34 4.80 7.17
N ARG A 78 9.32 5.58 6.76
CA ARG A 78 9.30 7.04 6.85
C ARG A 78 9.04 7.64 5.49
N ILE A 79 8.00 8.45 5.40
CA ILE A 79 7.68 9.26 4.23
C ILE A 79 8.07 10.69 4.59
N PRO A 80 9.17 11.21 4.04
CA PRO A 80 9.63 12.55 4.37
C PRO A 80 8.64 13.61 3.83
N ARG A 81 8.67 14.79 4.44
CA ARG A 81 7.98 15.96 3.92
C ARG A 81 8.33 16.16 2.46
N GLN A 82 7.32 16.24 1.60
CA GLN A 82 7.52 16.33 0.16
C GLN A 82 6.28 16.87 -0.55
N LYS A 83 6.51 17.38 -1.77
CA LYS A 83 5.47 17.60 -2.77
C LYS A 83 5.48 16.44 -3.74
N PHE A 84 4.33 15.81 -3.95
CA PHE A 84 4.22 14.58 -4.78
C PHE A 84 3.12 14.64 -5.83
N ASP A 85 2.51 15.82 -6.02
CA ASP A 85 1.34 16.04 -6.87
C ASP A 85 1.64 16.93 -8.08
N SER A 86 2.93 17.06 -8.45
CA SER A 86 3.30 17.79 -9.66
C SER A 86 2.73 17.11 -10.92
N PRO A 87 2.49 17.85 -12.02
CA PRO A 87 2.01 17.27 -13.27
C PRO A 87 2.88 16.10 -13.77
N ALA A 88 4.20 16.19 -13.63
CA ALA A 88 5.14 15.14 -14.02
C ALA A 88 4.96 13.88 -13.16
N GLN A 89 4.81 14.02 -11.85
CA GLN A 89 4.55 12.90 -10.94
C GLN A 89 3.20 12.24 -11.21
N MET A 90 2.17 13.03 -11.51
CA MET A 90 0.84 12.52 -11.85
C MET A 90 0.84 11.77 -13.19
N GLU A 91 1.62 12.24 -14.17
CA GLU A 91 1.78 11.54 -15.45
C GLU A 91 2.56 10.23 -15.26
N PHE A 92 3.62 10.25 -14.46
CA PHE A 92 4.37 9.06 -14.08
C PHE A 92 3.46 8.02 -13.39
N ALA A 93 2.63 8.43 -12.44
CA ALA A 93 1.71 7.56 -11.72
C ALA A 93 0.72 6.81 -12.64
N LYS A 94 0.34 7.40 -13.78
CA LYS A 94 -0.53 6.73 -14.76
C LYS A 94 0.11 5.50 -15.39
N ARG A 95 1.44 5.48 -15.49
CA ARG A 95 2.23 4.40 -16.11
C ARG A 95 2.61 3.31 -15.13
N LEU A 96 2.62 3.60 -13.83
CA LEU A 96 2.98 2.63 -12.80
C LEU A 96 2.00 1.47 -12.73
N SER A 97 2.51 0.29 -12.44
CA SER A 97 1.70 -0.85 -12.03
C SER A 97 2.19 -1.41 -10.71
N TYR A 98 1.24 -1.85 -9.89
CA TYR A 98 1.52 -2.47 -8.60
C TYR A 98 1.01 -3.89 -8.62
N ASN A 99 1.89 -4.84 -8.26
CA ASN A 99 1.52 -6.23 -8.13
C ASN A 99 2.13 -6.77 -6.82
N PRO A 100 1.35 -7.39 -5.93
CA PRO A 100 1.89 -7.98 -4.71
C PRO A 100 2.99 -9.02 -4.96
N TRP A 101 3.13 -9.50 -6.19
CA TRP A 101 4.17 -10.44 -6.60
C TRP A 101 5.47 -9.80 -7.08
N HIS A 102 5.54 -8.44 -7.14
CA HIS A 102 6.80 -7.71 -7.31
C HIS A 102 7.54 -7.72 -5.97
N THR A 103 8.15 -8.84 -5.65
CA THR A 103 8.82 -9.09 -4.37
C THR A 103 9.91 -10.15 -4.55
N ILE A 104 10.81 -10.27 -3.56
CA ILE A 104 11.81 -11.32 -3.51
C ILE A 104 11.15 -12.67 -3.16
N ALA A 105 11.83 -13.78 -3.48
CA ALA A 105 11.28 -15.14 -3.33
C ALA A 105 10.88 -15.46 -1.89
N GLU A 106 11.63 -14.97 -0.92
CA GLU A 106 11.41 -15.18 0.52
C GLU A 106 10.13 -14.49 1.02
N HIS A 107 9.72 -13.39 0.36
CA HIS A 107 8.53 -12.62 0.71
C HIS A 107 7.35 -12.85 -0.24
N ARG A 108 7.42 -13.90 -1.06
CA ARG A 108 6.32 -14.23 -2.00
C ARG A 108 4.98 -14.33 -1.28
N PRO A 109 3.91 -13.78 -1.86
CA PRO A 109 2.57 -13.87 -1.29
C PRO A 109 2.09 -15.32 -1.19
N LEU A 110 1.43 -15.65 -0.09
CA LEU A 110 0.87 -16.97 0.19
C LEU A 110 -0.66 -16.94 0.13
N GLY A 111 -1.25 -18.11 -0.07
CA GLY A 111 -2.69 -18.30 -0.09
C GLY A 111 -3.34 -18.13 -1.47
N ASN A 112 -4.53 -18.69 -1.62
CA ASN A 112 -5.29 -18.71 -2.87
C ASN A 112 -5.66 -17.29 -3.36
N GLN A 113 -6.05 -16.40 -2.46
CA GLN A 113 -6.35 -15.01 -2.82
C GLN A 113 -5.13 -14.28 -3.38
N SER A 114 -3.96 -14.50 -2.79
CA SER A 114 -2.72 -13.90 -3.29
C SER A 114 -2.31 -14.50 -4.64
N ARG A 115 -2.53 -15.79 -4.87
CA ARG A 115 -2.32 -16.44 -6.18
C ARG A 115 -3.25 -15.86 -7.25
N ALA A 116 -4.54 -15.67 -6.92
CA ALA A 116 -5.49 -15.03 -7.83
C ALA A 116 -5.10 -13.58 -8.15
N ARG A 117 -4.63 -12.82 -7.16
CA ARG A 117 -4.14 -11.44 -7.33
C ARG A 117 -2.99 -11.34 -8.34
N LYS A 118 -2.10 -12.32 -8.42
CA LYS A 118 -0.99 -12.31 -9.39
C LYS A 118 -1.48 -12.04 -10.80
N ARG A 119 -2.44 -12.81 -11.26
CA ARG A 119 -3.01 -12.68 -12.60
C ARG A 119 -3.94 -11.46 -12.71
N MET A 120 -4.80 -11.28 -11.73
CA MET A 120 -5.78 -10.20 -11.74
C MET A 120 -5.11 -8.82 -11.82
N TYR A 121 -4.10 -8.56 -11.01
CA TYR A 121 -3.37 -7.29 -11.04
C TYR A 121 -2.63 -7.06 -12.35
N TYR A 122 -2.05 -8.14 -12.92
CA TYR A 122 -1.42 -8.06 -14.22
C TYR A 122 -2.42 -7.68 -15.32
N GLU A 123 -3.51 -8.43 -15.46
CA GLU A 123 -4.52 -8.19 -16.50
C GLU A 123 -5.18 -6.80 -16.36
N LEU A 124 -5.54 -6.42 -15.14
CA LEU A 124 -6.14 -5.12 -14.87
C LEU A 124 -5.17 -3.97 -15.16
N SER A 125 -3.87 -4.14 -14.89
CA SER A 125 -2.87 -3.13 -15.24
C SER A 125 -2.78 -2.93 -16.76
N GLN A 126 -2.80 -4.03 -17.53
CA GLN A 126 -2.79 -3.95 -19.00
C GLN A 126 -4.03 -3.25 -19.56
N ILE A 127 -5.22 -3.54 -18.99
CA ILE A 127 -6.47 -2.86 -19.37
C ILE A 127 -6.36 -1.37 -19.06
N ARG A 128 -5.91 -0.99 -17.86
CA ARG A 128 -5.76 0.39 -17.43
C ARG A 128 -4.79 1.16 -18.33
N HIS A 129 -3.64 0.59 -18.67
CA HIS A 129 -2.67 1.23 -19.57
C HIS A 129 -3.26 1.46 -20.95
N ARG A 130 -3.97 0.47 -21.51
CA ARG A 130 -4.67 0.64 -22.79
C ARG A 130 -5.74 1.71 -22.75
N MET A 131 -6.56 1.74 -21.68
CA MET A 131 -7.59 2.78 -21.51
C MET A 131 -7.00 4.18 -21.38
N ASN A 132 -5.85 4.30 -20.71
CA ASN A 132 -5.17 5.58 -20.53
C ASN A 132 -4.29 5.97 -21.75
N GLY A 133 -4.13 5.10 -22.74
CA GLY A 133 -3.26 5.33 -23.88
C GLY A 133 -1.78 5.47 -23.53
N VAL A 134 -1.33 4.86 -22.41
CA VAL A 134 0.05 4.95 -21.92
C VAL A 134 0.72 3.58 -21.91
N PRO A 135 2.04 3.51 -22.23
CA PRO A 135 2.78 2.26 -22.13
C PRO A 135 2.96 1.86 -20.65
N HIS A 136 3.12 0.56 -20.42
CA HIS A 136 3.57 0.03 -19.14
C HIS A 136 4.98 0.53 -18.83
N TYR A 137 5.22 0.88 -17.57
CA TYR A 137 6.51 1.34 -17.08
C TYR A 137 6.86 0.66 -15.76
N GLU A 138 8.07 0.12 -15.69
CA GLU A 138 8.65 -0.38 -14.43
C GLU A 138 9.65 0.67 -13.93
N PRO A 139 9.47 1.20 -12.71
CA PRO A 139 10.36 2.22 -12.18
C PRO A 139 11.76 1.67 -11.92
N THR A 140 12.76 2.49 -12.17
CA THR A 140 14.18 2.17 -11.90
C THR A 140 14.59 2.55 -10.49
N GLY A 141 13.91 3.49 -9.86
CA GLY A 141 14.23 4.08 -8.57
C GLY A 141 15.07 5.36 -8.67
N ASP A 142 15.48 5.74 -9.88
CA ASP A 142 16.31 6.92 -10.16
C ASP A 142 15.51 8.09 -10.73
N GLU A 143 14.17 7.99 -10.72
CA GLU A 143 13.30 9.01 -11.26
C GLU A 143 13.38 10.29 -10.43
N VAL A 144 13.64 11.42 -11.10
CA VAL A 144 13.67 12.76 -10.50
C VAL A 144 12.49 13.56 -11.02
N PHE A 145 11.76 14.21 -10.11
CA PHE A 145 10.62 15.07 -10.43
C PHE A 145 10.91 16.51 -9.96
N GLU A 146 10.91 17.44 -10.88
CA GLU A 146 11.04 18.87 -10.62
C GLU A 146 9.68 19.52 -10.28
#